data_8577cbb4413e0d4e5233e6656e915c75
#
_entry.id   8577cbb4413e0d4e5233e6656e915c75
#
_cell.length_a   1.000
_cell.length_b   1.000
_cell.length_c   1.000
_cell.angle_alpha   90.00
_cell.angle_beta   90.00
_cell.angle_gamma   90.00
#
_symmetry.space_group_name_H-M   'P 1'
#
loop_
_entity.id
_entity.type
_entity.pdbx_description
1 polymer ?
#
loop_
_entity_poly.entity_id
_entity_poly.type
_entity_poly.pdbx_seq_one_letter_code
_entity_poly.pdbx_strand_id
1 'polypeptide(L)'
;MASGCLGRLAGRVALVTGAARGIGAAAARRFAAEGAQVVVADVLDDDGAAVAASLGESALYVHLDVRDQAAWDDAIRAARDRFGTAPTILVHNAGVMVRGTAADADEACLRLAFDVNVLGPALGTAACVPGMRAAGGGAIVFVSSIAWITGGGGFLPYGSSKAANATYARCAARELGPFGIRVNALHPGGVETPMNSGPDFGALDRDGWFGRMAIPRIGQPDEIADALLYLVSDDSSYVTGTSLVVDGGQVLGPVTAWASPD
;
A
#
# COMPACT_ATOMS: atom_id res chain seq x y z
N MET A 1 -0.24 -6.50 -38.51
CA MET A 1 -0.80 -6.98 -37.25
C MET A 1 -0.19 -6.11 -36.18
N ALA A 2 -0.99 -5.24 -35.56
CA ALA A 2 -0.51 -4.44 -34.45
C ALA A 2 -0.17 -5.40 -33.29
N SER A 3 1.10 -5.49 -32.94
CA SER A 3 1.56 -6.07 -31.69
C SER A 3 0.92 -5.25 -30.59
N GLY A 4 -0.22 -5.70 -30.05
CA GLY A 4 -0.82 -5.10 -28.88
C GLY A 4 0.23 -5.16 -27.77
N CYS A 5 0.66 -4.00 -27.30
CA CYS A 5 1.57 -3.92 -26.15
C CYS A 5 0.85 -4.59 -24.98
N LEU A 6 1.33 -5.76 -24.57
CA LEU A 6 0.85 -6.41 -23.35
C LEU A 6 1.07 -5.43 -22.20
N GLY A 7 0.06 -5.27 -21.33
CA GLY A 7 0.20 -4.42 -20.13
C GLY A 7 1.37 -4.88 -19.26
N ARG A 8 1.94 -3.98 -18.50
CA ARG A 8 3.14 -4.19 -17.64
C ARG A 8 2.98 -5.33 -16.62
N LEU A 9 1.74 -5.71 -16.31
CA LEU A 9 1.42 -6.79 -15.36
C LEU A 9 0.68 -7.96 -16.01
N ALA A 10 0.74 -8.09 -17.35
CA ALA A 10 0.06 -9.16 -18.07
C ALA A 10 0.48 -10.54 -17.52
N GLY A 11 -0.52 -11.37 -17.21
CA GLY A 11 -0.29 -12.72 -16.67
C GLY A 11 0.15 -12.79 -15.21
N ARG A 12 0.19 -11.66 -14.49
CA ARG A 12 0.52 -11.62 -13.06
C ARG A 12 -0.76 -11.62 -12.21
N VAL A 13 -0.70 -12.25 -11.05
CA VAL A 13 -1.76 -12.15 -10.02
C VAL A 13 -1.29 -11.24 -8.91
N ALA A 14 -2.07 -10.19 -8.63
CA ALA A 14 -1.80 -9.22 -7.58
C ALA A 14 -2.83 -9.35 -6.45
N LEU A 15 -2.37 -9.43 -5.20
CA LEU A 15 -3.20 -9.30 -4.01
C LEU A 15 -2.95 -7.93 -3.39
N VAL A 16 -4.02 -7.13 -3.27
CA VAL A 16 -3.99 -5.79 -2.68
C VAL A 16 -4.87 -5.77 -1.45
N THR A 17 -4.30 -5.49 -0.28
CA THR A 17 -5.05 -5.37 0.98
C THR A 17 -5.54 -3.94 1.20
N GLY A 18 -6.69 -3.78 1.88
CA GLY A 18 -7.32 -2.46 2.03
C GLY A 18 -7.77 -1.90 0.68
N ALA A 19 -8.23 -2.78 -0.21
CA ALA A 19 -8.50 -2.46 -1.61
C ALA A 19 -9.93 -2.03 -1.90
N ALA A 20 -10.80 -1.93 -0.88
CA ALA A 20 -12.16 -1.44 -1.04
C ALA A 20 -12.24 0.07 -1.32
N ARG A 21 -11.28 0.86 -0.86
CA ARG A 21 -11.29 2.34 -0.96
C ARG A 21 -9.90 2.93 -1.17
N GLY A 22 -9.84 4.24 -1.46
CA GLY A 22 -8.63 5.05 -1.48
C GLY A 22 -7.50 4.48 -2.35
N ILE A 23 -6.27 4.46 -1.82
CA ILE A 23 -5.07 4.02 -2.53
C ILE A 23 -5.18 2.57 -2.99
N GLY A 24 -5.71 1.67 -2.15
CA GLY A 24 -5.84 0.25 -2.49
C GLY A 24 -6.79 0.02 -3.67
N ALA A 25 -7.94 0.70 -3.70
CA ALA A 25 -8.88 0.63 -4.81
C ALA A 25 -8.30 1.22 -6.11
N ALA A 26 -7.55 2.32 -6.02
CA ALA A 26 -6.84 2.90 -7.16
C ALA A 26 -5.77 1.94 -7.70
N ALA A 27 -4.98 1.31 -6.80
CA ALA A 27 -3.99 0.31 -7.17
C ALA A 27 -4.62 -0.91 -7.87
N ALA A 28 -5.74 -1.42 -7.34
CA ALA A 28 -6.47 -2.54 -7.95
C ALA A 28 -6.91 -2.21 -9.38
N ARG A 29 -7.51 -1.02 -9.60
CA ARG A 29 -7.92 -0.57 -10.93
C ARG A 29 -6.72 -0.39 -11.86
N ARG A 30 -5.65 0.23 -11.37
CA ARG A 30 -4.43 0.48 -12.15
C ARG A 30 -3.77 -0.81 -12.58
N PHE A 31 -3.69 -1.80 -11.69
CA PHE A 31 -3.08 -3.11 -11.99
C PHE A 31 -3.92 -3.91 -12.99
N ALA A 32 -5.25 -3.90 -12.83
CA ALA A 32 -6.13 -4.54 -13.80
C ALA A 32 -6.02 -3.90 -15.21
N ALA A 33 -5.93 -2.57 -15.29
CA ALA A 33 -5.70 -1.85 -16.56
C ALA A 33 -4.36 -2.21 -17.22
N GLU A 34 -3.37 -2.67 -16.45
CA GLU A 34 -2.07 -3.15 -16.92
C GLU A 34 -2.04 -4.69 -17.13
N GLY A 35 -3.21 -5.34 -17.13
CA GLY A 35 -3.35 -6.75 -17.47
C GLY A 35 -3.16 -7.73 -16.32
N ALA A 36 -3.10 -7.27 -15.07
CA ALA A 36 -3.07 -8.16 -13.91
C ALA A 36 -4.46 -8.75 -13.63
N GLN A 37 -4.45 -9.96 -13.06
CA GLN A 37 -5.57 -10.50 -12.29
C GLN A 37 -5.43 -10.01 -10.85
N VAL A 38 -6.51 -9.48 -10.25
CA VAL A 38 -6.43 -8.76 -8.98
C VAL A 38 -7.32 -9.39 -7.90
N VAL A 39 -6.73 -9.74 -6.78
CA VAL A 39 -7.46 -10.05 -5.55
C VAL A 39 -7.65 -8.75 -4.77
N VAL A 40 -8.87 -8.27 -4.74
CA VAL A 40 -9.34 -7.12 -3.95
C VAL A 40 -9.64 -7.64 -2.56
N ALA A 41 -8.76 -7.39 -1.59
CA ALA A 41 -8.88 -7.93 -0.24
C ALA A 41 -9.15 -6.80 0.77
N ASP A 42 -10.23 -6.91 1.53
CA ASP A 42 -10.65 -5.91 2.52
C ASP A 42 -11.60 -6.52 3.55
N VAL A 43 -11.87 -5.82 4.65
CA VAL A 43 -12.94 -6.13 5.61
C VAL A 43 -14.27 -5.43 5.26
N LEU A 44 -14.26 -4.51 4.29
CA LEU A 44 -15.44 -3.76 3.82
C LEU A 44 -16.07 -4.49 2.63
N ASP A 45 -16.92 -5.46 2.92
CA ASP A 45 -17.46 -6.40 1.93
C ASP A 45 -18.16 -5.72 0.76
N ASP A 46 -19.09 -4.81 1.02
CA ASP A 46 -19.88 -4.15 -0.03
C ASP A 46 -19.00 -3.30 -0.97
N ASP A 47 -18.09 -2.50 -0.40
CA ASP A 47 -17.20 -1.65 -1.19
C ASP A 47 -16.17 -2.48 -1.96
N GLY A 48 -15.61 -3.50 -1.32
CA GLY A 48 -14.63 -4.39 -1.95
C GLY A 48 -15.25 -5.18 -3.11
N ALA A 49 -16.45 -5.72 -2.91
CA ALA A 49 -17.22 -6.40 -3.95
C ALA A 49 -17.56 -5.45 -5.11
N ALA A 50 -17.92 -4.20 -4.83
CA ALA A 50 -18.19 -3.19 -5.85
C ALA A 50 -16.92 -2.86 -6.67
N VAL A 51 -15.76 -2.74 -6.03
CA VAL A 51 -14.48 -2.55 -6.73
C VAL A 51 -14.19 -3.75 -7.63
N ALA A 52 -14.26 -4.98 -7.12
CA ALA A 52 -14.01 -6.18 -7.93
C ALA A 52 -14.99 -6.30 -9.10
N ALA A 53 -16.29 -6.05 -8.87
CA ALA A 53 -17.31 -6.07 -9.92
C ALA A 53 -17.01 -5.04 -11.04
N SER A 54 -16.49 -3.86 -10.70
CA SER A 54 -16.10 -2.84 -11.68
C SER A 54 -14.94 -3.27 -12.57
N LEU A 55 -14.14 -4.25 -12.16
CA LEU A 55 -13.00 -4.81 -12.90
C LEU A 55 -13.35 -6.09 -13.67
N GLY A 56 -14.56 -6.62 -13.49
CA GLY A 56 -15.08 -7.78 -14.20
C GLY A 56 -14.27 -9.06 -13.95
N GLU A 57 -14.04 -9.84 -14.99
CA GLU A 57 -13.37 -11.15 -14.90
C GLU A 57 -11.90 -11.07 -14.43
N SER A 58 -11.28 -9.91 -14.46
CA SER A 58 -9.89 -9.72 -14.01
C SER A 58 -9.75 -9.55 -12.51
N ALA A 59 -10.86 -9.54 -11.75
CA ALA A 59 -10.80 -9.35 -10.31
C ALA A 59 -11.64 -10.37 -9.52
N LEU A 60 -11.23 -10.55 -8.27
CA LEU A 60 -11.91 -11.34 -7.25
C LEU A 60 -11.93 -10.53 -5.95
N TYR A 61 -13.09 -10.40 -5.31
CA TYR A 61 -13.16 -9.90 -3.94
C TYR A 61 -12.97 -11.03 -2.94
N VAL A 62 -12.21 -10.76 -1.88
CA VAL A 62 -12.05 -11.67 -0.73
C VAL A 62 -12.15 -10.87 0.57
N HIS A 63 -13.01 -11.31 1.48
CA HIS A 63 -13.00 -10.77 2.85
C HIS A 63 -11.69 -11.14 3.52
N LEU A 64 -10.94 -10.16 4.00
CA LEU A 64 -9.65 -10.39 4.64
C LEU A 64 -9.42 -9.43 5.80
N ASP A 65 -9.54 -9.92 7.02
CA ASP A 65 -8.90 -9.28 8.17
C ASP A 65 -7.42 -9.67 8.16
N VAL A 66 -6.56 -8.71 7.92
CA VAL A 66 -5.12 -8.95 7.82
C VAL A 66 -4.48 -9.53 9.09
N ARG A 67 -5.17 -9.43 10.23
CA ARG A 67 -4.72 -10.00 11.52
C ARG A 67 -4.95 -11.50 11.64
N ASP A 68 -5.75 -12.07 10.76
CA ASP A 68 -6.14 -13.48 10.79
C ASP A 68 -5.34 -14.31 9.79
N GLN A 69 -4.53 -15.24 10.30
CA GLN A 69 -3.74 -16.15 9.46
C GLN A 69 -4.62 -17.04 8.57
N ALA A 70 -5.75 -17.53 9.08
CA ALA A 70 -6.63 -18.39 8.30
C ALA A 70 -7.27 -17.64 7.13
N ALA A 71 -7.61 -16.35 7.33
CA ALA A 71 -8.12 -15.50 6.25
C ALA A 71 -7.08 -15.27 5.14
N TRP A 72 -5.79 -15.18 5.46
CA TRP A 72 -4.71 -15.14 4.47
C TRP A 72 -4.63 -16.42 3.65
N ASP A 73 -4.69 -17.60 4.30
CA ASP A 73 -4.64 -18.89 3.61
C ASP A 73 -5.85 -19.07 2.67
N ASP A 74 -7.02 -18.62 3.12
CA ASP A 74 -8.25 -18.63 2.31
C ASP A 74 -8.15 -17.68 1.11
N ALA A 75 -7.60 -16.49 1.28
CA ALA A 75 -7.40 -15.52 0.19
C ALA A 75 -6.46 -16.07 -0.90
N ILE A 76 -5.36 -16.73 -0.50
CA ILE A 76 -4.41 -17.35 -1.44
C ILE A 76 -5.06 -18.53 -2.14
N ARG A 77 -5.84 -19.35 -1.43
CA ARG A 77 -6.58 -20.46 -2.03
C ARG A 77 -7.59 -19.94 -3.05
N ALA A 78 -8.39 -18.94 -2.70
CA ALA A 78 -9.36 -18.34 -3.61
C ALA A 78 -8.70 -17.75 -4.88
N ALA A 79 -7.51 -17.13 -4.74
CA ALA A 79 -6.74 -16.67 -5.88
C ALA A 79 -6.31 -17.81 -6.81
N ARG A 80 -5.83 -18.92 -6.24
CA ARG A 80 -5.45 -20.12 -7.04
C ARG A 80 -6.64 -20.74 -7.73
N ASP A 81 -7.76 -20.88 -7.05
CA ASP A 81 -8.99 -21.48 -7.59
C ASP A 81 -9.55 -20.63 -8.73
N ARG A 82 -9.50 -19.31 -8.61
CA ARG A 82 -10.05 -18.36 -9.61
C ARG A 82 -9.11 -18.14 -10.80
N PHE A 83 -7.81 -18.02 -10.55
CA PHE A 83 -6.81 -17.57 -11.53
C PHE A 83 -5.79 -18.63 -11.91
N GLY A 84 -5.85 -19.84 -11.31
CA GLY A 84 -4.95 -20.95 -11.61
C GLY A 84 -3.56 -20.85 -10.98
N THR A 85 -3.24 -19.73 -10.33
CA THR A 85 -1.91 -19.52 -9.71
C THR A 85 -2.00 -18.65 -8.45
N ALA A 86 -0.98 -18.75 -7.59
CA ALA A 86 -0.86 -17.91 -6.40
C ALA A 86 -0.47 -16.47 -6.78
N PRO A 87 -0.79 -15.47 -5.94
CA PRO A 87 -0.31 -14.12 -6.12
C PRO A 87 1.22 -14.04 -6.18
N THR A 88 1.75 -13.37 -7.21
CA THR A 88 3.17 -13.03 -7.36
C THR A 88 3.43 -11.55 -7.09
N ILE A 89 2.39 -10.77 -6.87
CA ILE A 89 2.44 -9.38 -6.42
C ILE A 89 1.62 -9.26 -5.14
N LEU A 90 2.19 -8.63 -4.12
CA LEU A 90 1.53 -8.37 -2.85
C LEU A 90 1.70 -6.90 -2.46
N VAL A 91 0.57 -6.19 -2.28
CA VAL A 91 0.58 -4.82 -1.77
C VAL A 91 -0.07 -4.78 -0.40
N HIS A 92 0.75 -4.58 0.62
CA HIS A 92 0.31 -4.32 1.99
C HIS A 92 -0.13 -2.87 2.12
N ASN A 93 -1.41 -2.60 1.77
CA ASN A 93 -1.97 -1.26 1.85
C ASN A 93 -2.98 -1.12 3.00
N ALA A 94 -3.62 -2.19 3.45
CA ALA A 94 -4.49 -2.16 4.62
C ALA A 94 -3.78 -1.51 5.81
N GLY A 95 -4.49 -0.65 6.52
CA GLY A 95 -3.94 0.03 7.68
C GLY A 95 -4.97 0.87 8.41
N VAL A 96 -4.67 1.13 9.67
CA VAL A 96 -5.44 2.04 10.52
C VAL A 96 -4.56 3.20 10.97
N MET A 97 -5.16 4.39 11.01
CA MET A 97 -4.51 5.58 11.54
C MET A 97 -5.05 5.84 12.96
N VAL A 98 -4.23 5.48 13.94
CA VAL A 98 -4.59 5.59 15.37
C VAL A 98 -3.87 6.78 15.97
N ARG A 99 -4.62 7.62 16.70
CA ARG A 99 -4.08 8.74 17.44
C ARG A 99 -3.51 8.28 18.79
N GLY A 100 -2.57 9.04 19.29
CA GLY A 100 -1.97 8.87 20.62
C GLY A 100 -0.73 9.74 20.76
N THR A 101 -0.45 10.15 22.00
CA THR A 101 0.70 10.99 22.35
C THR A 101 1.68 10.21 23.24
N ALA A 102 2.89 10.72 23.40
CA ALA A 102 3.87 10.13 24.31
C ALA A 102 3.49 10.28 25.79
N ALA A 103 2.65 11.29 26.10
CA ALA A 103 2.18 11.53 27.46
C ALA A 103 1.01 10.61 27.85
N ASP A 104 0.20 10.21 26.87
CA ASP A 104 -1.02 9.41 27.07
C ASP A 104 -0.92 8.13 26.24
N ALA A 105 -0.05 7.22 26.66
CA ALA A 105 0.13 5.93 25.99
C ALA A 105 -1.06 5.02 26.29
N ASP A 106 -1.92 4.79 25.29
CA ASP A 106 -3.00 3.83 25.35
C ASP A 106 -2.57 2.51 24.72
N GLU A 107 -2.56 1.45 25.55
CA GLU A 107 -2.18 0.10 25.12
C GLU A 107 -3.09 -0.42 24.00
N ALA A 108 -4.40 -0.19 24.06
CA ALA A 108 -5.33 -0.65 23.04
C ALA A 108 -5.08 0.03 21.69
N CYS A 109 -4.80 1.33 21.70
CA CYS A 109 -4.44 2.10 20.51
C CYS A 109 -3.11 1.61 19.89
N LEU A 110 -2.10 1.36 20.73
CA LEU A 110 -0.82 0.80 20.27
C LEU A 110 -1.00 -0.60 19.68
N ARG A 111 -1.69 -1.49 20.39
CA ARG A 111 -1.95 -2.85 19.90
C ARG A 111 -2.70 -2.81 18.57
N LEU A 112 -3.79 -2.06 18.45
CA LEU A 112 -4.54 -1.95 17.21
C LEU A 112 -3.67 -1.49 16.04
N ALA A 113 -2.84 -0.46 16.24
CA ALA A 113 -1.94 0.03 15.21
C ALA A 113 -0.92 -1.05 14.78
N PHE A 114 -0.34 -1.77 15.74
CA PHE A 114 0.66 -2.80 15.44
C PHE A 114 0.04 -4.09 14.90
N ASP A 115 -1.12 -4.51 15.39
CA ASP A 115 -1.80 -5.72 14.90
C ASP A 115 -2.20 -5.56 13.43
N VAL A 116 -2.79 -4.42 13.07
CA VAL A 116 -3.21 -4.18 11.68
C VAL A 116 -2.03 -3.81 10.79
N ASN A 117 -1.21 -2.82 11.20
CA ASN A 117 -0.21 -2.24 10.31
C ASN A 117 1.11 -3.04 10.26
N VAL A 118 1.40 -3.91 11.22
CA VAL A 118 2.68 -4.65 11.31
C VAL A 118 2.47 -6.16 11.28
N LEU A 119 1.70 -6.71 12.22
CA LEU A 119 1.44 -8.15 12.27
C LEU A 119 0.75 -8.61 11.00
N GLY A 120 -0.29 -7.90 10.55
CA GLY A 120 -1.02 -8.23 9.33
C GLY A 120 -0.12 -8.37 8.10
N PRO A 121 0.71 -7.36 7.75
CA PRO A 121 1.71 -7.47 6.68
C PRO A 121 2.73 -8.60 6.88
N ALA A 122 3.15 -8.89 8.12
CA ALA A 122 4.05 -10.01 8.39
C ALA A 122 3.41 -11.35 8.06
N LEU A 123 2.15 -11.58 8.50
CA LEU A 123 1.38 -12.79 8.19
C LEU A 123 1.17 -12.94 6.67
N GLY A 124 0.77 -11.87 5.99
CA GLY A 124 0.55 -11.88 4.54
C GLY A 124 1.83 -12.15 3.74
N THR A 125 2.96 -11.59 4.17
CA THR A 125 4.26 -11.89 3.55
C THR A 125 4.57 -13.38 3.70
N ALA A 126 4.47 -13.92 4.92
CA ALA A 126 4.72 -15.34 5.17
C ALA A 126 3.81 -16.26 4.35
N ALA A 127 2.54 -15.90 4.19
CA ALA A 127 1.56 -16.67 3.42
C ALA A 127 1.82 -16.64 1.91
N CYS A 128 2.25 -15.50 1.33
CA CYS A 128 2.48 -15.35 -0.11
C CYS A 128 3.84 -15.86 -0.59
N VAL A 129 4.89 -15.78 0.23
CA VAL A 129 6.27 -16.15 -0.14
C VAL A 129 6.42 -17.55 -0.72
N PRO A 130 5.79 -18.62 -0.19
CA PRO A 130 5.90 -19.95 -0.79
C PRO A 130 5.42 -19.99 -2.26
N GLY A 131 4.32 -19.33 -2.58
CA GLY A 131 3.80 -19.22 -3.94
C GLY A 131 4.71 -18.43 -4.87
N MET A 132 5.25 -17.31 -4.39
CA MET A 132 6.20 -16.47 -5.13
C MET A 132 7.49 -17.23 -5.43
N ARG A 133 8.03 -17.98 -4.46
CA ARG A 133 9.22 -18.84 -4.67
C ARG A 133 8.96 -19.94 -5.72
N ALA A 134 7.80 -20.58 -5.65
CA ALA A 134 7.42 -21.61 -6.62
C ALA A 134 7.25 -21.02 -8.05
N ALA A 135 6.85 -19.76 -8.15
CA ALA A 135 6.74 -19.03 -9.43
C ALA A 135 8.09 -18.45 -9.93
N GLY A 136 9.18 -18.60 -9.17
CA GLY A 136 10.51 -18.10 -9.53
C GLY A 136 10.71 -16.60 -9.22
N GLY A 137 9.85 -15.98 -8.46
CA GLY A 137 9.99 -14.58 -8.04
C GLY A 137 8.68 -13.89 -7.73
N GLY A 138 8.78 -12.61 -7.36
CA GLY A 138 7.62 -11.79 -7.02
C GLY A 138 7.98 -10.36 -6.64
N ALA A 139 6.95 -9.58 -6.30
CA ALA A 139 7.13 -8.22 -5.80
C ALA A 139 6.20 -7.96 -4.61
N ILE A 140 6.76 -7.43 -3.52
CA ILE A 140 6.03 -7.05 -2.31
C ILE A 140 6.24 -5.56 -2.06
N VAL A 141 5.17 -4.82 -1.81
CA VAL A 141 5.25 -3.41 -1.45
C VAL A 141 4.48 -3.15 -0.16
N PHE A 142 5.15 -2.51 0.80
CA PHE A 142 4.55 -2.02 2.02
C PHE A 142 4.16 -0.56 1.84
N VAL A 143 2.86 -0.24 1.90
CA VAL A 143 2.40 1.14 1.95
C VAL A 143 2.54 1.65 3.38
N SER A 144 3.64 2.35 3.59
CA SER A 144 3.97 3.00 4.86
C SER A 144 3.39 4.43 4.89
N SER A 145 4.13 5.42 5.31
CA SER A 145 3.73 6.85 5.36
C SER A 145 4.96 7.73 5.58
N ILE A 146 4.89 9.00 5.19
CA ILE A 146 5.88 10.00 5.63
C ILE A 146 5.82 10.26 7.14
N ALA A 147 4.76 9.85 7.84
CA ALA A 147 4.59 10.08 9.28
C ALA A 147 5.77 9.56 10.12
N TRP A 148 6.45 8.49 9.69
CA TRP A 148 7.64 7.99 10.38
C TRP A 148 8.89 8.83 10.13
N ILE A 149 8.94 9.59 9.03
CA ILE A 149 10.05 10.49 8.69
C ILE A 149 9.88 11.82 9.43
N THR A 150 8.66 12.38 9.39
CA THR A 150 8.36 13.70 9.93
C THR A 150 8.06 13.70 11.43
N GLY A 151 7.70 12.54 12.00
CA GLY A 151 7.32 12.45 13.41
C GLY A 151 6.05 13.23 13.74
N GLY A 152 4.98 13.07 12.96
CA GLY A 152 3.73 13.80 13.14
C GLY A 152 3.18 13.72 14.56
N GLY A 153 3.04 14.87 15.26
CA GLY A 153 2.52 14.94 16.62
C GLY A 153 1.07 14.43 16.70
N GLY A 154 0.74 13.70 17.77
CA GLY A 154 -0.58 13.09 17.97
C GLY A 154 -0.82 11.79 17.21
N PHE A 155 0.18 11.25 16.49
CA PHE A 155 0.08 10.00 15.72
C PHE A 155 1.17 9.00 16.11
N LEU A 156 1.59 8.96 17.37
CA LEU A 156 2.68 8.10 17.83
C LEU A 156 2.46 6.61 17.50
N PRO A 157 1.28 5.98 17.77
CA PRO A 157 1.05 4.58 17.44
C PRO A 157 1.15 4.33 15.93
N TYR A 158 0.55 5.22 15.14
CA TYR A 158 0.56 5.13 13.68
C TYR A 158 1.97 5.30 13.11
N GLY A 159 2.65 6.40 13.44
CA GLY A 159 4.01 6.68 12.96
C GLY A 159 5.00 5.57 13.28
N SER A 160 4.95 5.05 14.53
CA SER A 160 5.78 3.93 14.97
C SER A 160 5.51 2.66 14.17
N SER A 161 4.23 2.32 13.93
CA SER A 161 3.86 1.14 13.13
C SER A 161 4.31 1.29 11.66
N LYS A 162 4.25 2.48 11.09
CA LYS A 162 4.70 2.74 9.72
C LYS A 162 6.25 2.73 9.60
N ALA A 163 6.97 3.14 10.65
CA ALA A 163 8.42 2.94 10.74
C ALA A 163 8.81 1.45 10.74
N ALA A 164 8.05 0.62 11.47
CA ALA A 164 8.26 -0.82 11.49
C ALA A 164 8.15 -1.42 10.08
N ASN A 165 7.16 -1.00 9.27
CA ASN A 165 7.00 -1.44 7.89
C ASN A 165 8.21 -1.11 7.01
N ALA A 166 8.77 0.10 7.14
CA ALA A 166 9.95 0.50 6.38
C ALA A 166 11.17 -0.39 6.70
N THR A 167 11.34 -0.72 7.98
CA THR A 167 12.41 -1.63 8.42
C THR A 167 12.16 -3.06 7.98
N TYR A 168 10.91 -3.56 8.12
CA TYR A 168 10.52 -4.90 7.70
C TYR A 168 10.80 -5.11 6.20
N ALA A 169 10.43 -4.15 5.36
CA ALA A 169 10.67 -4.22 3.92
C ALA A 169 12.17 -4.39 3.60
N ARG A 170 13.06 -3.70 4.30
CA ARG A 170 14.53 -3.82 4.11
C ARG A 170 15.06 -5.19 4.53
N CYS A 171 14.61 -5.71 5.69
CA CYS A 171 15.00 -7.03 6.15
C CYS A 171 14.51 -8.11 5.17
N ALA A 172 13.23 -8.07 4.80
CA ALA A 172 12.62 -9.00 3.86
C ALA A 172 13.27 -8.93 2.47
N ALA A 173 13.64 -7.75 1.97
CA ALA A 173 14.35 -7.60 0.71
C ALA A 173 15.67 -8.38 0.70
N ARG A 174 16.40 -8.33 1.80
CA ARG A 174 17.68 -9.04 1.94
C ARG A 174 17.50 -10.55 2.00
N GLU A 175 16.46 -11.01 2.71
CA GLU A 175 16.16 -12.44 2.90
C GLU A 175 15.56 -13.08 1.64
N LEU A 176 14.69 -12.34 0.94
CA LEU A 176 13.89 -12.86 -0.16
C LEU A 176 14.50 -12.60 -1.55
N GLY A 177 15.44 -11.68 -1.65
CA GLY A 177 16.16 -11.36 -2.90
C GLY A 177 16.78 -12.57 -3.60
N PRO A 178 17.44 -13.52 -2.89
CA PRO A 178 17.98 -14.74 -3.50
C PRO A 178 16.93 -15.63 -4.20
N PHE A 179 15.64 -15.43 -3.91
CA PHE A 179 14.53 -16.14 -4.54
C PHE A 179 13.84 -15.33 -5.65
N GLY A 180 14.45 -14.24 -6.10
CA GLY A 180 13.86 -13.36 -7.12
C GLY A 180 12.68 -12.51 -6.63
N ILE A 181 12.49 -12.39 -5.31
CA ILE A 181 11.40 -11.61 -4.72
C ILE A 181 11.95 -10.23 -4.32
N ARG A 182 11.40 -9.17 -4.94
CA ARG A 182 11.72 -7.79 -4.59
C ARG A 182 10.77 -7.29 -3.50
N VAL A 183 11.30 -6.57 -2.51
CA VAL A 183 10.50 -6.02 -1.42
C VAL A 183 10.87 -4.56 -1.22
N ASN A 184 9.87 -3.67 -1.27
CA ASN A 184 10.08 -2.23 -1.15
C ASN A 184 9.04 -1.61 -0.21
N ALA A 185 9.33 -0.41 0.28
CA ALA A 185 8.39 0.42 1.02
C ALA A 185 8.06 1.69 0.23
N LEU A 186 6.79 2.06 0.18
CA LEU A 186 6.30 3.30 -0.37
C LEU A 186 5.79 4.19 0.77
N HIS A 187 6.14 5.47 0.75
CA HIS A 187 5.77 6.44 1.79
C HIS A 187 4.95 7.59 1.19
N PRO A 188 3.61 7.44 1.14
CA PRO A 188 2.74 8.53 0.72
C PRO A 188 2.78 9.71 1.69
N GLY A 189 2.63 10.92 1.14
CA GLY A 189 2.24 12.11 1.89
C GLY A 189 0.75 12.15 2.18
N GLY A 190 0.20 13.35 2.30
CA GLY A 190 -1.24 13.56 2.34
C GLY A 190 -1.88 13.22 1.00
N VAL A 191 -2.82 12.27 1.03
CA VAL A 191 -3.56 11.78 -0.14
C VAL A 191 -5.05 11.87 0.12
N GLU A 192 -5.82 12.26 -0.88
CA GLU A 192 -7.28 12.39 -0.80
C GLU A 192 -7.92 11.00 -0.67
N THR A 193 -8.17 10.57 0.56
CA THR A 193 -8.73 9.26 0.89
C THR A 193 -9.72 9.38 2.04
N PRO A 194 -10.63 8.42 2.23
CA PRO A 194 -11.51 8.40 3.40
C PRO A 194 -10.77 8.43 4.74
N MET A 195 -9.55 7.88 4.80
CA MET A 195 -8.70 7.92 5.99
C MET A 195 -8.32 9.36 6.38
N ASN A 196 -8.13 10.24 5.40
CA ASN A 196 -7.75 11.64 5.58
C ASN A 196 -8.94 12.62 5.52
N SER A 197 -10.17 12.12 5.38
CA SER A 197 -11.40 12.95 5.25
C SER A 197 -12.30 12.87 6.48
N GLY A 198 -11.87 12.19 7.56
CA GLY A 198 -12.63 12.03 8.79
C GLY A 198 -12.73 13.33 9.61
N PRO A 199 -13.60 13.37 10.65
CA PRO A 199 -13.80 14.53 11.53
C PRO A 199 -12.51 15.07 12.14
N ASP A 200 -11.54 14.19 12.33
CA ASP A 200 -10.23 14.52 12.87
C ASP A 200 -9.39 15.42 11.98
N PHE A 201 -9.70 15.49 10.70
CA PHE A 201 -9.03 16.33 9.70
C PHE A 201 -9.87 17.54 9.26
N GLY A 202 -11.16 17.59 9.63
CA GLY A 202 -12.08 18.67 9.25
C GLY A 202 -11.74 20.04 9.86
N ALA A 203 -10.90 20.07 10.91
CA ALA A 203 -10.41 21.30 11.53
C ALA A 203 -9.08 21.78 10.95
N LEU A 204 -8.41 20.99 10.10
CA LEU A 204 -7.17 21.39 9.44
C LEU A 204 -7.50 22.29 8.24
N ASP A 205 -6.90 23.48 8.20
CA ASP A 205 -6.83 24.26 6.96
C ASP A 205 -5.96 23.52 5.94
N ARG A 206 -6.59 22.58 5.24
CA ARG A 206 -5.92 21.68 4.28
C ARG A 206 -5.31 22.48 3.14
N ASP A 207 -6.03 23.46 2.62
CA ASP A 207 -5.59 24.28 1.50
C ASP A 207 -4.40 25.16 1.91
N GLY A 208 -4.47 25.77 3.08
CA GLY A 208 -3.37 26.54 3.64
C GLY A 208 -2.15 25.69 3.99
N TRP A 209 -2.36 24.43 4.42
CA TRP A 209 -1.25 23.53 4.71
C TRP A 209 -0.59 23.01 3.43
N PHE A 210 -1.35 22.38 2.54
CA PHE A 210 -0.81 21.80 1.30
C PHE A 210 -0.38 22.86 0.30
N GLY A 211 -1.03 24.03 0.26
CA GLY A 211 -0.66 25.15 -0.61
C GLY A 211 0.74 25.71 -0.38
N ARG A 212 1.41 25.34 0.72
CA ARG A 212 2.77 25.76 1.05
C ARG A 212 3.84 24.71 0.71
N MET A 213 3.46 23.55 0.21
CA MET A 213 4.39 22.48 -0.18
C MET A 213 4.99 22.71 -1.57
N ALA A 214 6.04 21.96 -1.92
CA ALA A 214 6.69 22.09 -3.22
C ALA A 214 5.72 21.80 -4.38
N ILE A 215 4.84 20.80 -4.24
CA ILE A 215 3.66 20.63 -5.08
C ILE A 215 2.46 21.08 -4.24
N PRO A 216 1.85 22.28 -4.53
CA PRO A 216 0.96 22.98 -3.60
C PRO A 216 -0.48 22.41 -3.65
N ARG A 217 -0.63 21.12 -3.42
CA ARG A 217 -1.92 20.42 -3.33
C ARG A 217 -1.80 19.09 -2.59
N ILE A 218 -2.93 18.57 -2.16
CA ILE A 218 -3.02 17.17 -1.70
C ILE A 218 -2.83 16.20 -2.88
N GLY A 219 -2.18 15.06 -2.65
CA GLY A 219 -2.01 14.01 -3.65
C GLY A 219 -3.32 13.26 -3.92
N GLN A 220 -3.40 12.59 -5.07
CA GLN A 220 -4.53 11.75 -5.44
C GLN A 220 -4.18 10.26 -5.31
N PRO A 221 -5.14 9.37 -5.01
CA PRO A 221 -4.90 7.92 -4.92
C PRO A 221 -4.22 7.33 -6.17
N ASP A 222 -4.56 7.82 -7.35
CA ASP A 222 -4.00 7.35 -8.62
C ASP A 222 -2.50 7.64 -8.73
N GLU A 223 -2.01 8.74 -8.18
CA GLU A 223 -0.58 9.08 -8.17
C GLU A 223 0.23 8.08 -7.32
N ILE A 224 -0.38 7.58 -6.25
CA ILE A 224 0.23 6.54 -5.43
C ILE A 224 0.14 5.17 -6.12
N ALA A 225 -0.97 4.90 -6.81
CA ALA A 225 -1.15 3.68 -7.60
C ALA A 225 -0.13 3.58 -8.75
N ASP A 226 0.24 4.68 -9.39
CA ASP A 226 1.28 4.72 -10.42
C ASP A 226 2.67 4.38 -9.84
N ALA A 227 2.99 4.89 -8.66
CA ALA A 227 4.23 4.54 -7.96
C ALA A 227 4.25 3.07 -7.51
N LEU A 228 3.10 2.54 -7.04
CA LEU A 228 2.96 1.12 -6.74
C LEU A 228 3.16 0.26 -8.00
N LEU A 229 2.55 0.64 -9.12
CA LEU A 229 2.73 -0.05 -10.40
C LEU A 229 4.21 -0.12 -10.81
N TYR A 230 4.95 0.99 -10.70
CA TYR A 230 6.40 0.99 -10.93
C TYR A 230 7.09 -0.05 -10.05
N LEU A 231 6.84 -0.04 -8.73
CA LEU A 231 7.53 -0.93 -7.78
C LEU A 231 7.18 -2.41 -7.98
N VAL A 232 6.00 -2.76 -8.49
CA VAL A 232 5.59 -4.16 -8.70
C VAL A 232 5.88 -4.68 -10.10
N SER A 233 6.11 -3.80 -11.09
CA SER A 233 6.41 -4.17 -12.47
C SER A 233 7.91 -4.45 -12.69
N ASP A 234 8.25 -4.93 -13.87
CA ASP A 234 9.63 -5.16 -14.28
C ASP A 234 10.41 -3.87 -14.55
N ASP A 235 9.72 -2.71 -14.64
CA ASP A 235 10.37 -1.38 -14.71
C ASP A 235 11.27 -1.12 -13.50
N SER A 236 11.03 -1.80 -12.38
CA SER A 236 11.81 -1.73 -11.15
C SER A 236 12.61 -3.01 -10.86
N SER A 237 13.02 -3.76 -11.91
CA SER A 237 13.69 -5.06 -11.76
C SER A 237 14.97 -5.04 -10.93
N TYR A 238 15.64 -3.89 -10.82
CA TYR A 238 16.86 -3.70 -9.99
C TYR A 238 16.59 -2.87 -8.72
N VAL A 239 15.30 -2.78 -8.29
CA VAL A 239 14.90 -1.98 -7.12
C VAL A 239 14.34 -2.91 -6.04
N THR A 240 15.10 -3.08 -4.95
CA THR A 240 14.68 -3.83 -3.76
C THR A 240 15.26 -3.19 -2.49
N GLY A 241 14.54 -3.25 -1.38
CA GLY A 241 14.94 -2.64 -0.11
C GLY A 241 14.84 -1.10 -0.08
N THR A 242 14.23 -0.49 -1.09
CA THR A 242 14.11 0.98 -1.15
C THR A 242 12.96 1.50 -0.30
N SER A 243 13.09 2.77 0.07
CA SER A 243 12.04 3.61 0.66
C SER A 243 11.71 4.72 -0.35
N LEU A 244 10.63 4.54 -1.11
CA LEU A 244 10.20 5.52 -2.10
C LEU A 244 9.20 6.49 -1.46
N VAL A 245 9.55 7.77 -1.40
CA VAL A 245 8.66 8.84 -0.90
C VAL A 245 7.88 9.42 -2.07
N VAL A 246 6.54 9.52 -1.90
CA VAL A 246 5.62 10.11 -2.90
C VAL A 246 4.67 11.04 -2.13
N ASP A 247 5.07 12.30 -1.99
CA ASP A 247 4.48 13.20 -0.99
C ASP A 247 4.34 14.67 -1.44
N GLY A 248 4.65 14.99 -2.68
CA GLY A 248 4.64 16.39 -3.17
C GLY A 248 5.66 17.29 -2.48
N GLY A 249 6.68 16.69 -1.86
CA GLY A 249 7.74 17.42 -1.15
C GLY A 249 7.39 17.76 0.31
N GLN A 250 6.39 17.12 0.91
CA GLN A 250 5.99 17.41 2.30
C GLN A 250 7.11 17.18 3.32
N VAL A 251 7.95 16.15 3.12
CA VAL A 251 9.09 15.90 4.02
C VAL A 251 10.15 16.99 3.98
N LEU A 252 10.18 17.81 2.92
CA LEU A 252 11.11 18.94 2.80
C LEU A 252 10.62 20.17 3.57
N GLY A 253 9.36 20.16 4.01
CA GLY A 253 8.70 21.30 4.66
C GLY A 253 8.17 22.34 3.67
N PRO A 254 7.64 23.45 4.19
CA PRO A 254 7.08 24.52 3.38
C PRO A 254 8.14 25.21 2.51
N VAL A 255 7.72 25.66 1.33
CA VAL A 255 8.57 26.48 0.43
C VAL A 255 8.89 27.82 1.12
N THR A 256 10.15 28.22 1.09
CA THR A 256 10.63 29.49 1.65
C THR A 256 10.47 30.63 0.63
N ALA A 257 10.33 31.85 1.12
CA ALA A 257 10.03 33.04 0.28
C ALA A 257 11.01 33.28 -0.88
N TRP A 258 12.29 32.86 -0.75
CA TRP A 258 13.28 33.03 -1.81
C TRP A 258 13.12 32.03 -2.98
N ALA A 259 12.27 31.03 -2.82
CA ALA A 259 11.94 30.04 -3.86
C ALA A 259 10.59 30.35 -4.56
N SER A 260 9.91 31.45 -4.22
CA SER A 260 8.66 31.84 -4.89
C SER A 260 8.99 32.34 -6.29
N PRO A 261 8.35 31.82 -7.36
CA PRO A 261 8.40 32.49 -8.66
C PRO A 261 7.74 33.86 -8.53
N ASP A 262 8.40 34.91 -9.04
CA ASP A 262 7.88 36.27 -9.16
C ASP A 262 6.63 36.31 -10.08
#